data_6cba808c5054fd8b0dea5fa01118970b
#
_entry.id   6cba808c5054fd8b0dea5fa01118970b
#
_cell.length_a   1.000
_cell.length_b   1.000
_cell.length_c   1.000
_cell.angle_alpha   90.00
_cell.angle_beta   90.00
_cell.angle_gamma   90.00
#
_symmetry.space_group_name_H-M   'P 1'
#
loop_
_entity.id
_entity.type
_entity.pdbx_description
1 polymer ?
#
loop_
_entity_poly.entity_id
_entity_poly.type
_entity_poly.pdbx_seq_one_letter_code
_entity_poly.pdbx_strand_id
1 'polypeptide(L)'
;MTRFQIFLESLLGERQGNLTLEDSDGMVHGIFSLLGFENSVEGTCTGEEYCLKHQLHTLISNLDCVTTMHAEEKSVYGTLTTERATMKLWGNRMESSRIHTAEKGK
;
A
#
# COMPACT_ATOMS: atom_id res chain seq x y z
N MET A 1 -9.70 3.62 8.84
CA MET A 1 -8.65 2.69 8.37
C MET A 1 -8.95 2.22 6.96
N THR A 2 -7.98 2.32 6.09
CA THR A 2 -8.15 1.90 4.70
C THR A 2 -7.20 0.77 4.40
N ARG A 3 -7.70 -0.25 3.71
CA ARG A 3 -6.90 -1.41 3.34
C ARG A 3 -6.85 -1.56 1.84
N PHE A 4 -5.69 -1.97 1.37
CA PHE A 4 -5.48 -2.23 -0.05
C PHE A 4 -4.82 -3.59 -0.21
N GLN A 5 -5.24 -4.32 -1.22
CA GLN A 5 -4.49 -5.46 -1.71
C GLN A 5 -3.60 -4.94 -2.81
N ILE A 6 -2.30 -5.12 -2.67
CA ILE A 6 -1.31 -4.48 -3.55
C ILE A 6 -0.58 -5.53 -4.35
N PHE A 7 -0.36 -5.23 -5.62
CA PHE A 7 0.48 -6.03 -6.50
C PHE A 7 1.63 -5.17 -6.98
N LEU A 8 2.82 -5.74 -6.99
CA LEU A 8 4.02 -5.08 -7.49
C LEU A 8 4.59 -5.87 -8.64
N GLU A 9 5.01 -5.17 -9.68
CA GLU A 9 5.72 -5.80 -10.79
C GLU A 9 7.21 -5.67 -10.52
N SER A 10 7.84 -6.75 -10.06
CA SER A 10 9.25 -6.76 -9.75
C SER A 10 10.03 -7.47 -10.85
N LEU A 11 11.36 -7.36 -10.79
CA LEU A 11 12.21 -8.03 -11.76
C LEU A 11 12.08 -9.55 -11.69
N LEU A 12 11.65 -10.07 -10.55
CA LEU A 12 11.48 -11.51 -10.34
C LEU A 12 10.03 -11.94 -10.50
N GLY A 13 9.18 -11.06 -11.03
CA GLY A 13 7.78 -11.36 -11.24
C GLY A 13 6.89 -10.57 -10.32
N GLU A 14 5.60 -10.89 -10.38
CA GLU A 14 4.60 -10.18 -9.58
C GLU A 14 4.70 -10.59 -8.12
N ARG A 15 4.59 -9.59 -7.24
CA ARG A 15 4.55 -9.82 -5.80
C ARG A 15 3.25 -9.24 -5.27
N GLN A 16 2.69 -9.89 -4.27
CA GLN A 16 1.42 -9.50 -3.68
C GLN A 16 1.62 -9.17 -2.21
N GLY A 17 0.97 -8.10 -1.76
CA GLY A 17 1.01 -7.70 -0.37
C GLY A 17 -0.25 -7.01 0.06
N ASN A 18 -0.27 -6.57 1.30
CA ASN A 18 -1.39 -5.84 1.88
C ASN A 18 -0.90 -4.56 2.51
N LEU A 19 -1.64 -3.49 2.30
CA LEU A 19 -1.31 -2.19 2.85
C LEU A 19 -2.49 -1.70 3.67
N THR A 20 -2.24 -1.35 4.92
CA THR A 20 -3.24 -0.80 5.81
C THR A 20 -2.80 0.59 6.22
N LEU A 21 -3.66 1.58 6.04
CA LEU A 21 -3.33 2.97 6.33
C LEU A 21 -4.37 3.61 7.23
N GLU A 22 -3.89 4.45 8.14
CA GLU A 22 -4.74 5.31 8.95
C GLU A 22 -4.38 6.75 8.63
N ASP A 23 -5.40 7.56 8.43
CA ASP A 23 -5.28 8.96 8.04
C ASP A 23 -5.68 9.84 9.20
N SER A 24 -4.87 10.87 9.48
CA SER A 24 -5.16 11.86 10.51
C SER A 24 -4.66 13.21 9.98
N ASP A 25 -5.61 14.05 9.55
CA ASP A 25 -5.33 15.41 9.08
C ASP A 25 -4.32 15.44 7.92
N GLY A 26 -4.49 14.52 6.97
CA GLY A 26 -3.62 14.48 5.81
C GLY A 26 -2.31 13.73 6.03
N MET A 27 -2.03 13.33 7.26
CA MET A 27 -0.88 12.49 7.57
C MET A 27 -1.36 11.05 7.64
N VAL A 28 -0.60 10.15 7.06
CA VAL A 28 -0.98 8.73 7.08
C VAL A 28 0.17 7.90 7.63
N HIS A 29 -0.21 6.82 8.28
CA HIS A 29 0.76 5.82 8.75
C HIS A 29 0.07 4.46 8.71
N GLY A 30 0.88 3.43 8.65
CA GLY A 30 0.33 2.09 8.61
C GLY A 30 1.37 1.02 8.42
N ILE A 31 0.92 -0.10 7.87
CA ILE A 31 1.75 -1.29 7.69
C ILE A 31 1.61 -1.80 6.26
N PHE A 32 2.74 -2.04 5.64
CA PHE A 32 2.80 -2.69 4.33
C PHE A 32 3.39 -4.09 4.52
N SER A 33 2.57 -5.10 4.37
CA SER A 33 2.99 -6.50 4.51
C SER A 33 3.36 -7.03 3.14
N LEU A 34 4.61 -7.42 2.98
CA LEU A 34 5.12 -7.88 1.70
C LEU A 34 6.29 -8.84 1.94
N LEU A 35 6.35 -9.92 1.17
CA LEU A 35 7.46 -10.89 1.23
C LEU A 35 7.64 -11.51 2.62
N GLY A 36 6.57 -11.60 3.39
CA GLY A 36 6.64 -12.18 4.72
C GLY A 36 7.08 -11.22 5.80
N PHE A 37 7.27 -9.95 5.46
CA PHE A 37 7.67 -8.91 6.42
C PHE A 37 6.61 -7.84 6.52
N GLU A 38 6.50 -7.27 7.71
CA GLU A 38 5.65 -6.10 7.92
C GLU A 38 6.52 -4.87 7.98
N ASN A 39 6.23 -3.90 7.14
CA ASN A 39 7.02 -2.68 7.02
C ASN A 39 6.16 -1.50 7.45
N SER A 40 6.64 -0.73 8.42
CA SER A 40 5.95 0.50 8.81
C SER A 40 6.05 1.52 7.70
N VAL A 41 4.95 2.18 7.40
CA VAL A 41 4.93 3.23 6.38
C VAL A 41 4.37 4.50 6.99
N GLU A 42 4.81 5.64 6.47
CA GLU A 42 4.29 6.93 6.87
C GLU A 42 4.38 7.88 5.70
N GLY A 43 3.54 8.88 5.70
CA GLY A 43 3.54 9.83 4.61
C GLY A 43 2.36 10.77 4.66
N THR A 44 1.93 11.20 3.50
CA THR A 44 0.86 12.18 3.37
C THR A 44 -0.21 11.68 2.41
N CYS A 45 -1.41 12.22 2.61
CA CYS A 45 -2.53 11.98 1.71
C CYS A 45 -3.15 13.33 1.39
N THR A 46 -3.24 13.65 0.10
CA THR A 46 -3.88 14.87 -0.37
C THR A 46 -4.93 14.47 -1.39
N GLY A 47 -6.20 14.61 -1.03
CA GLY A 47 -7.27 14.10 -1.88
C GLY A 47 -7.17 12.59 -2.02
N GLU A 48 -6.94 12.13 -3.22
CA GLU A 48 -6.81 10.70 -3.52
C GLU A 48 -5.36 10.28 -3.74
N GLU A 49 -4.41 11.19 -3.49
CA GLU A 49 -2.99 10.92 -3.73
C GLU A 49 -2.27 10.63 -2.43
N TYR A 50 -1.54 9.53 -2.41
CA TYR A 50 -0.74 9.12 -1.27
C TYR A 50 0.73 9.17 -1.63
N CYS A 51 1.54 9.70 -0.72
CA CYS A 51 2.99 9.66 -0.85
C CYS A 51 3.53 9.05 0.43
N LEU A 52 4.05 7.84 0.34
CA LEU A 52 4.45 7.05 1.49
C LEU A 52 5.95 6.81 1.47
N LYS A 53 6.58 6.93 2.63
CA LYS A 53 7.99 6.61 2.81
C LYS A 53 8.08 5.41 3.73
N HIS A 54 8.93 4.46 3.35
CA HIS A 54 9.08 3.24 4.14
C HIS A 54 10.34 2.51 3.73
N GLN A 55 10.64 1.46 4.45
CA GLN A 55 11.67 0.51 4.04
C GLN A 55 10.99 -0.74 3.55
N LEU A 56 11.66 -1.46 2.69
CA LEU A 56 11.20 -2.75 2.23
C LEU A 56 12.21 -3.78 2.68
N HIS A 57 11.77 -4.65 3.58
CA HIS A 57 12.61 -5.72 4.09
C HIS A 57 12.61 -6.88 3.10
N THR A 58 13.79 -7.39 2.81
CA THR A 58 13.94 -8.61 2.01
C THR A 58 14.84 -9.56 2.78
N LEU A 59 15.02 -10.75 2.25
CA LEU A 59 15.85 -11.76 2.92
C LEU A 59 17.32 -11.34 3.00
N ILE A 60 17.75 -10.42 2.18
CA ILE A 60 19.17 -10.05 2.10
C ILE A 60 19.44 -8.58 2.39
N SER A 61 18.42 -7.73 2.46
CA SER A 61 18.68 -6.30 2.67
C SER A 61 17.40 -5.56 3.03
N ASN A 62 17.60 -4.32 3.44
CA ASN A 62 16.52 -3.36 3.60
C ASN A 62 16.72 -2.27 2.56
N LEU A 63 15.64 -1.89 1.88
CA LEU A 63 15.68 -0.87 0.84
C LEU A 63 14.80 0.31 1.26
N ASP A 64 15.34 1.51 1.11
CA ASP A 64 14.52 2.70 1.32
C ASP A 64 13.64 2.90 0.10
N CYS A 65 12.36 3.13 0.34
CA CYS A 65 11.36 3.21 -0.71
C CYS A 65 10.50 4.44 -0.57
N VAL A 66 10.02 4.91 -1.72
CA VAL A 66 8.94 5.90 -1.77
C VAL A 66 7.85 5.30 -2.64
N THR A 67 6.64 5.23 -2.10
CA THR A 67 5.48 4.74 -2.82
C THR A 67 4.53 5.89 -3.06
N THR A 68 4.21 6.14 -4.32
CA THR A 68 3.18 7.13 -4.67
C THR A 68 2.01 6.38 -5.28
N MET A 69 0.82 6.69 -4.80
CA MET A 69 -0.38 5.99 -5.23
C MET A 69 -1.51 6.96 -5.46
N HIS A 70 -2.31 6.65 -6.47
CA HIS A 70 -3.60 7.30 -6.68
C HIS A 70 -4.67 6.27 -6.32
N ALA A 71 -5.52 6.60 -5.36
CA ALA A 71 -6.57 5.69 -4.89
C ALA A 71 -7.92 6.13 -5.45
N GLU A 72 -8.60 5.20 -6.10
CA GLU A 72 -9.96 5.42 -6.58
C GLU A 72 -10.91 4.65 -5.68
N GLU A 73 -12.19 4.65 -6.01
CA GLU A 73 -13.18 4.05 -5.15
C GLU A 73 -12.89 2.58 -4.87
N LYS A 74 -12.46 1.84 -5.89
CA LYS A 74 -12.26 0.39 -5.76
C LYS A 74 -10.85 -0.06 -6.10
N SER A 75 -10.02 0.82 -6.62
CA SER A 75 -8.71 0.43 -7.11
C SER A 75 -7.65 1.44 -6.70
N VAL A 76 -6.41 1.03 -6.84
CA VAL A 76 -5.27 1.89 -6.56
C VAL A 76 -4.19 1.58 -7.58
N TYR A 77 -3.41 2.58 -7.96
CA TYR A 77 -2.28 2.38 -8.85
C TYR A 77 -1.21 3.44 -8.58
N GLY A 78 0.01 3.12 -8.92
CA GLY A 78 1.12 4.02 -8.72
C GLY A 78 2.44 3.34 -8.94
N THR A 79 3.43 3.79 -8.19
CA THR A 79 4.78 3.25 -8.30
C THR A 79 5.41 3.13 -6.92
N LEU A 80 6.30 2.15 -6.81
CA LEU A 80 7.17 2.00 -5.65
C LEU A 80 8.59 2.16 -6.17
N THR A 81 9.29 3.17 -5.68
CA THR A 81 10.63 3.51 -6.13
C THR A 81 11.63 3.23 -5.03
N THR A 82 12.66 2.48 -5.37
CA THR A 82 13.82 2.28 -4.51
C THR A 82 15.01 2.98 -5.13
N GLU A 83 16.14 2.95 -4.46
CA GLU A 83 17.37 3.51 -5.04
C GLU A 83 17.86 2.72 -6.25
N ARG A 84 17.30 1.53 -6.48
CA ARG A 84 17.73 0.66 -7.58
C ARG A 84 16.74 0.58 -8.72
N ALA A 85 15.46 0.79 -8.46
CA ALA A 85 14.45 0.54 -9.48
C ALA A 85 13.14 1.21 -9.13
N THR A 86 12.30 1.37 -10.15
CA THR A 86 10.93 1.80 -9.98
C THR A 86 10.04 0.66 -10.45
N MET A 87 9.09 0.27 -9.60
CA MET A 87 8.19 -0.83 -9.89
C MET A 87 6.78 -0.32 -9.99
N LYS A 88 6.02 -0.87 -10.93
CA LYS A 88 4.60 -0.56 -11.03
C LYS A 88 3.86 -1.19 -9.87
N LEU A 89 2.89 -0.45 -9.38
CA LEU A 89 2.07 -0.87 -8.26
C LEU A 89 0.61 -0.69 -8.67
N TRP A 90 -0.21 -1.69 -8.38
CA TRP A 90 -1.64 -1.59 -8.60
C TRP A 90 -2.34 -2.48 -7.59
N GLY A 91 -3.63 -2.33 -7.49
CA GLY A 91 -4.36 -3.19 -6.58
C GLY A 91 -5.79 -2.76 -6.40
N ASN A 92 -6.37 -3.31 -5.36
CA ASN A 92 -7.76 -3.12 -5.04
C ASN A 92 -7.89 -2.50 -3.66
N ARG A 93 -8.82 -1.56 -3.55
CA ARG A 93 -9.20 -1.01 -2.26
C ARG A 93 -10.17 -1.99 -1.64
N MET A 94 -9.84 -2.47 -0.46
CA MET A 94 -10.68 -3.44 0.22
C MET A 94 -11.75 -2.73 1.01
N GLU A 95 -12.93 -3.34 1.06
CA GLU A 95 -14.01 -2.78 1.83
C GLU A 95 -13.62 -2.71 3.30
N SER A 96 -14.02 -1.63 3.91
CA SER A 96 -13.93 -1.52 5.35
C SER A 96 -14.87 -2.54 5.94
N SER A 97 -14.45 -3.28 6.92
CA SER A 97 -15.19 -4.40 7.46
C SER A 97 -16.39 -4.01 8.32
N ARG A 98 -16.98 -2.98 8.09
CA ARG A 98 -18.20 -2.76 8.79
C ARG A 98 -19.41 -3.41 8.10
N ILE A 99 -19.40 -3.72 7.71
CA ILE A 99 -20.05 -4.22 7.16
C ILE A 99 -20.68 -4.77 7.14
N HIS A 100 -20.85 -4.80 7.07
CA HIS A 100 -21.31 -5.24 6.72
C HIS A 100 -22.03 -5.73 6.90
N THR A 101 -22.33 -5.59 7.00
CA THR A 101 -22.86 -6.05 6.94
C THR A 101 -23.48 -6.49 6.82
N ALA A 102 -23.79 -6.44 6.91
CA ALA A 102 -24.34 -6.85 6.63
C ALA A 102 -24.88 -6.98 6.19
N GLU A 103 -24.97 -6.73 6.30
CA GLU A 103 -25.35 -6.89 5.75
C GLU A 103 -25.62 -7.19 5.23
N LYS A 104 -25.97 -7.10 5.32
CA LYS A 104 -26.17 -7.47 4.64
C LYS A 104 -26.47 -8.00 4.35
N GLY A 105 -26.69 -7.91 4.49
CA GLY A 105 -26.95 -8.46 4.01
C GLY A 105 -27.24 -8.73 3.70
N LYS A 106 -27.66 -8.61 3.75
CA LYS A 106 -27.76 -8.98 3.31
C LYS A 106 -27.88 -9.32 3.13
#